data_3cb92249897efa5ecea4b0910dd96269
#
_entry.id   3cb92249897efa5ecea4b0910dd96269
#
_cell.length_a   1.000
_cell.length_b   1.000
_cell.length_c   1.000
_cell.angle_alpha   90.00
_cell.angle_beta   90.00
_cell.angle_gamma   90.00
#
_symmetry.space_group_name_H-M   'P 1'
#
loop_
_entity.id
_entity.type
_entity.pdbx_description
1 polymer ?
#
loop_
_entity_poly.entity_id
_entity_poly.type
_entity_poly.pdbx_seq_one_letter_code
_entity_poly.pdbx_strand_id
1 'polypeptide(L)'
;MIDINRAFAPAARYVAEGRIPGATLGMVAADGRRWVTHIGMAALVPEPEPLTLDHWFDLASVSKVIATTTMILKLADQGRIDLDRPLTDAIPDLRQYDTAGAAERKLTFRDCLSHRTFFPAVEPVYTYGDDPRRLRTFVLQREWKHGPPVYSDINFILLGIAIERLTGQPLSAWPLGDGLSYGPPPGPAVATERCPWRQRVLKGEVHDENASAMGGETGHAGLFGTVAGVLDFAAGVLDGSGATEAMLSAIRTPFYEHRTCGWERRFAGWSGGQACSPETIGHTGFTGTGLWVDFERGLAWTLLTNRVHPTRHFDSGIFVLRPETGDAVIAAFDAA
;
A
#
# COMPACT_ATOMS: atom_id res chain seq x y z
N MET A 1 4.61 -28.72 -11.21
CA MET A 1 5.22 -27.39 -11.57
C MET A 1 4.08 -26.41 -11.73
N ILE A 2 4.10 -25.27 -11.05
CA ILE A 2 3.02 -24.28 -11.11
C ILE A 2 2.87 -23.75 -12.54
N ASP A 3 1.65 -23.75 -13.05
CA ASP A 3 1.31 -23.09 -14.30
C ASP A 3 0.93 -21.62 -14.01
N ILE A 4 1.92 -20.74 -14.12
CA ILE A 4 1.73 -19.30 -13.91
C ILE A 4 0.71 -18.68 -14.89
N ASN A 5 0.57 -19.23 -16.11
CA ASN A 5 -0.41 -18.72 -17.08
C ASN A 5 -1.84 -18.98 -16.61
N ARG A 6 -2.07 -20.12 -15.94
CA ARG A 6 -3.37 -20.41 -15.34
C ARG A 6 -3.69 -19.42 -14.20
N ALA A 7 -2.72 -19.13 -13.35
CA ALA A 7 -2.86 -18.13 -12.29
C ALA A 7 -3.12 -16.72 -12.86
N PHE A 8 -2.52 -16.41 -13.99
CA PHE A 8 -2.60 -15.09 -14.64
C PHE A 8 -3.79 -14.91 -15.60
N ALA A 9 -4.52 -15.99 -15.91
CA ALA A 9 -5.60 -15.96 -16.89
C ALA A 9 -6.67 -14.87 -16.66
N PRO A 10 -7.11 -14.56 -15.41
CA PRO A 10 -8.03 -13.45 -15.18
C PRO A 10 -7.46 -12.10 -15.63
N ALA A 11 -6.21 -11.78 -15.28
CA ALA A 11 -5.58 -10.53 -15.65
C ALA A 11 -5.34 -10.41 -17.16
N ALA A 12 -4.90 -11.51 -17.80
CA ALA A 12 -4.72 -11.56 -19.26
C ALA A 12 -6.03 -11.30 -20.00
N ARG A 13 -7.15 -11.85 -19.52
CA ARG A 13 -8.49 -11.59 -20.07
C ARG A 13 -8.85 -10.11 -19.96
N TYR A 14 -8.63 -9.47 -18.81
CA TYR A 14 -8.95 -8.05 -18.62
C TYR A 14 -8.13 -7.12 -19.52
N VAL A 15 -6.87 -7.47 -19.78
CA VAL A 15 -6.05 -6.74 -20.78
C VAL A 15 -6.58 -6.95 -22.19
N ALA A 16 -6.92 -8.19 -22.57
CA ALA A 16 -7.47 -8.50 -23.89
C ALA A 16 -8.83 -7.82 -24.14
N GLU A 17 -9.65 -7.65 -23.11
CA GLU A 17 -10.93 -6.93 -23.14
C GLU A 17 -10.75 -5.40 -23.11
N GLY A 18 -9.53 -4.88 -22.99
CA GLY A 18 -9.24 -3.45 -22.90
C GLY A 18 -9.70 -2.80 -21.60
N ARG A 19 -9.94 -3.58 -20.54
CA ARG A 19 -10.41 -3.08 -19.23
C ARG A 19 -9.27 -2.49 -18.40
N ILE A 20 -8.07 -3.02 -18.57
CA ILE A 20 -6.83 -2.47 -18.01
C ILE A 20 -5.73 -2.44 -19.07
N PRO A 21 -4.85 -1.45 -19.10
CA PRO A 21 -3.79 -1.39 -20.12
C PRO A 21 -2.74 -2.48 -19.99
N GLY A 22 -2.32 -2.82 -18.78
CA GLY A 22 -1.31 -3.81 -18.52
C GLY A 22 -1.40 -4.39 -17.11
N ALA A 23 -0.82 -5.58 -16.96
CA ALA A 23 -0.76 -6.29 -15.69
C ALA A 23 0.54 -7.09 -15.54
N THR A 24 1.04 -7.18 -14.32
CA THR A 24 2.12 -8.07 -13.88
C THR A 24 1.63 -8.87 -12.69
N LEU A 25 1.81 -10.19 -12.73
CA LEU A 25 1.60 -11.09 -11.60
C LEU A 25 2.96 -11.62 -11.13
N GLY A 26 3.20 -11.54 -9.84
CA GLY A 26 4.30 -12.19 -9.17
C GLY A 26 3.82 -13.10 -8.06
N MET A 27 4.47 -14.26 -7.87
CA MET A 27 4.24 -15.21 -6.82
C MET A 27 5.57 -15.62 -6.21
N VAL A 28 5.63 -15.84 -4.89
CA VAL A 28 6.78 -16.39 -4.18
C VAL A 28 6.32 -17.39 -3.13
N ALA A 29 6.97 -18.55 -3.09
CA ALA A 29 6.75 -19.56 -2.07
C ALA A 29 7.80 -19.46 -0.95
N ALA A 30 7.49 -20.00 0.24
CA ALA A 30 8.38 -20.00 1.41
C ALA A 30 9.70 -20.72 1.17
N ASP A 31 9.79 -21.61 0.18
CA ASP A 31 11.02 -22.28 -0.24
C ASP A 31 11.88 -21.44 -1.22
N GLY A 32 11.48 -20.20 -1.48
CA GLY A 32 12.18 -19.25 -2.34
C GLY A 32 11.85 -19.36 -3.83
N ARG A 33 11.07 -20.35 -4.27
CA ARG A 33 10.63 -20.42 -5.68
C ARG A 33 9.76 -19.24 -6.05
N ARG A 34 9.97 -18.73 -7.27
CA ARG A 34 9.26 -17.55 -7.80
C ARG A 34 8.70 -17.80 -9.19
N TRP A 35 7.58 -17.17 -9.47
CA TRP A 35 6.92 -17.17 -10.76
C TRP A 35 6.46 -15.75 -11.06
N VAL A 36 6.81 -15.27 -12.25
CA VAL A 36 6.50 -13.89 -12.66
C VAL A 36 6.05 -13.90 -14.12
N THR A 37 5.03 -13.13 -14.44
CA THR A 37 4.54 -12.94 -15.81
C THR A 37 3.90 -11.57 -15.95
N HIS A 38 3.81 -11.07 -17.20
CA HIS A 38 3.22 -9.78 -17.51
C HIS A 38 2.57 -9.79 -18.89
N ILE A 39 1.69 -8.83 -19.15
CA ILE A 39 1.06 -8.60 -20.45
C ILE A 39 0.63 -7.13 -20.57
N GLY A 40 0.55 -6.63 -21.80
CA GLY A 40 -0.04 -5.33 -22.13
C GLY A 40 0.94 -4.19 -22.15
N MET A 41 0.46 -3.00 -21.78
CA MET A 41 1.15 -1.72 -21.96
C MET A 41 1.42 -1.02 -20.65
N ALA A 42 2.63 -0.48 -20.50
CA ALA A 42 3.01 0.43 -19.42
C ALA A 42 2.39 1.82 -19.60
N ALA A 43 2.18 2.24 -20.84
CA ALA A 43 1.46 3.46 -21.18
C ALA A 43 0.69 3.27 -22.50
N LEU A 44 -0.48 3.94 -22.60
CA LEU A 44 -1.25 4.06 -23.84
C LEU A 44 -1.06 5.46 -24.45
N VAL A 45 -0.85 6.45 -23.61
CA VAL A 45 -0.68 7.86 -23.99
C VAL A 45 0.45 8.48 -23.15
N PRO A 46 1.17 9.53 -23.64
CA PRO A 46 1.03 10.11 -24.99
C PRO A 46 1.49 9.17 -26.11
N GLU A 47 2.49 8.35 -25.83
CA GLU A 47 3.00 7.32 -26.74
C GLU A 47 2.79 5.94 -26.14
N PRO A 48 2.34 4.94 -26.94
CA PRO A 48 2.24 3.56 -26.48
C PRO A 48 3.60 2.99 -26.06
N GLU A 49 3.65 2.35 -24.89
CA GLU A 49 4.87 1.72 -24.38
C GLU A 49 4.54 0.32 -23.87
N PRO A 50 5.19 -0.73 -24.37
CA PRO A 50 5.01 -2.09 -23.90
C PRO A 50 5.43 -2.24 -22.43
N LEU A 51 4.66 -3.01 -21.66
CA LEU A 51 5.01 -3.36 -20.29
C LEU A 51 6.15 -4.40 -20.29
N THR A 52 7.09 -4.24 -19.34
CA THR A 52 8.16 -5.23 -19.05
C THR A 52 8.25 -5.48 -17.56
N LEU A 53 9.02 -6.49 -17.13
CA LEU A 53 9.22 -6.82 -15.72
C LEU A 53 10.05 -5.77 -14.95
N ASP A 54 10.81 -4.94 -15.65
CA ASP A 54 11.66 -3.89 -15.06
C ASP A 54 10.89 -2.60 -14.75
N HIS A 55 9.62 -2.53 -15.14
CA HIS A 55 8.80 -1.36 -14.87
C HIS A 55 8.46 -1.21 -13.40
N TRP A 56 8.55 0.04 -12.94
CA TRP A 56 8.17 0.48 -11.62
C TRP A 56 6.72 0.94 -11.61
N PHE A 57 5.95 0.42 -10.68
CA PHE A 57 4.57 0.80 -10.45
C PHE A 57 4.47 1.76 -9.26
N ASP A 58 3.62 2.78 -9.37
CA ASP A 58 3.15 3.49 -8.17
C ASP A 58 2.29 2.54 -7.35
N LEU A 59 2.80 2.16 -6.19
CA LEU A 59 2.17 1.17 -5.30
C LEU A 59 0.97 1.73 -4.55
N ALA A 60 0.76 3.06 -4.58
CA ALA A 60 -0.31 3.75 -3.88
C ALA A 60 -0.39 3.29 -2.41
N SER A 61 -1.57 2.87 -1.94
CA SER A 61 -1.77 2.47 -0.54
C SER A 61 -1.04 1.17 -0.11
N VAL A 62 -0.45 0.39 -1.03
CA VAL A 62 0.46 -0.70 -0.64
C VAL A 62 1.71 -0.15 0.05
N SER A 63 2.05 1.14 -0.15
CA SER A 63 3.06 1.87 0.64
C SER A 63 2.84 1.77 2.15
N LYS A 64 1.57 1.74 2.59
CA LYS A 64 1.20 1.64 4.00
C LYS A 64 1.79 0.40 4.66
N VAL A 65 1.72 -0.73 3.98
CA VAL A 65 2.16 -2.02 4.53
C VAL A 65 3.64 -2.27 4.31
N ILE A 66 4.17 -1.96 3.11
CA ILE A 66 5.58 -2.18 2.81
C ILE A 66 6.48 -1.24 3.63
N ALA A 67 6.16 0.05 3.65
CA ALA A 67 7.00 1.04 4.29
C ALA A 67 6.52 1.39 5.70
N THR A 68 5.40 2.11 5.83
CA THR A 68 5.01 2.75 7.09
C THR A 68 4.75 1.77 8.22
N THR A 69 3.97 0.71 7.98
CA THR A 69 3.71 -0.33 8.99
C THR A 69 5.00 -1.00 9.41
N THR A 70 5.85 -1.40 8.46
CA THR A 70 7.15 -2.02 8.74
C THR A 70 8.05 -1.11 9.58
N MET A 71 8.13 0.18 9.24
CA MET A 71 8.91 1.17 10.01
C MET A 71 8.38 1.33 11.43
N ILE A 72 7.07 1.50 11.61
CA ILE A 72 6.44 1.65 12.94
C ILE A 72 6.67 0.39 13.79
N LEU A 73 6.48 -0.80 13.22
CA LEU A 73 6.69 -2.05 13.95
C LEU A 73 8.16 -2.26 14.34
N LYS A 74 9.11 -1.89 13.47
CA LYS A 74 10.54 -1.92 13.81
C LYS A 74 10.90 -0.92 14.91
N LEU A 75 10.31 0.27 14.91
CA LEU A 75 10.50 1.24 15.99
C LEU A 75 9.92 0.73 17.32
N ALA A 76 8.80 0.02 17.28
CA ALA A 76 8.21 -0.60 18.46
C ALA A 76 9.08 -1.78 18.97
N ASP A 77 9.59 -2.62 18.09
CA ASP A 77 10.48 -3.73 18.43
C ASP A 77 11.80 -3.25 19.05
N GLN A 78 12.30 -2.10 18.60
CA GLN A 78 13.46 -1.42 19.18
C GLN A 78 13.18 -0.72 20.53
N GLY A 79 11.94 -0.78 21.03
CA GLY A 79 11.52 -0.10 22.26
C GLY A 79 11.48 1.44 22.16
N ARG A 80 11.50 2.00 20.94
CA ARG A 80 11.45 3.45 20.71
C ARG A 80 10.04 4.01 20.83
N ILE A 81 9.03 3.19 20.61
CA ILE A 81 7.61 3.48 20.81
C ILE A 81 6.91 2.26 21.41
N ASP A 82 5.76 2.51 22.03
CA ASP A 82 4.77 1.50 22.38
C ASP A 82 3.52 1.73 21.52
N LEU A 83 3.05 0.69 20.83
CA LEU A 83 1.91 0.80 19.90
C LEU A 83 0.61 1.25 20.60
N ASP A 84 0.48 1.01 21.88
CA ASP A 84 -0.69 1.34 22.68
C ASP A 84 -0.57 2.70 23.40
N ARG A 85 0.55 3.39 23.20
CA ARG A 85 0.74 4.77 23.66
C ARG A 85 0.20 5.79 22.66
N PRO A 86 -0.17 6.99 23.11
CA PRO A 86 -0.66 8.04 22.23
C PRO A 86 0.38 8.50 21.19
N LEU A 87 -0.09 8.88 19.99
CA LEU A 87 0.75 9.50 18.97
C LEU A 87 1.51 10.72 19.46
N THR A 88 1.02 11.39 20.51
CA THR A 88 1.67 12.55 21.12
C THR A 88 3.03 12.26 21.72
N ASP A 89 3.38 10.99 21.95
CA ASP A 89 4.73 10.61 22.38
C ASP A 89 5.77 10.90 21.26
N ALA A 90 5.34 10.83 19.97
CA ALA A 90 6.17 11.19 18.81
C ALA A 90 5.79 12.56 18.21
N ILE A 91 4.54 12.98 18.38
CA ILE A 91 3.99 14.21 17.79
C ILE A 91 3.41 15.09 18.93
N PRO A 92 4.24 15.68 19.81
CA PRO A 92 3.75 16.40 20.99
C PRO A 92 2.91 17.65 20.65
N ASP A 93 3.10 18.22 19.47
CA ASP A 93 2.35 19.36 18.92
C ASP A 93 1.06 18.98 18.16
N LEU A 94 0.66 17.71 18.14
CA LEU A 94 -0.66 17.31 17.63
C LEU A 94 -1.76 18.05 18.40
N ARG A 95 -2.56 18.89 17.71
CA ARG A 95 -3.60 19.73 18.33
C ARG A 95 -3.07 20.53 19.54
N GLN A 96 -1.91 21.20 19.35
CA GLN A 96 -1.17 21.84 20.45
C GLN A 96 -1.92 22.95 21.18
N TYR A 97 -2.93 23.55 20.55
CA TYR A 97 -3.75 24.62 21.15
C TYR A 97 -4.96 24.10 21.93
N ASP A 98 -5.20 22.78 21.92
CA ASP A 98 -6.25 22.13 22.71
C ASP A 98 -5.74 20.83 23.32
N THR A 99 -4.78 20.97 24.23
CA THR A 99 -4.11 19.80 24.83
C THR A 99 -4.99 18.99 25.78
N ALA A 100 -6.06 19.57 26.31
CA ALA A 100 -6.98 18.93 27.25
C ALA A 100 -8.21 18.32 26.55
N GLY A 101 -8.74 18.97 25.51
CA GLY A 101 -10.00 18.59 24.87
C GLY A 101 -9.87 17.77 23.61
N ALA A 102 -8.76 17.90 22.87
CA ALA A 102 -8.62 17.26 21.56
C ALA A 102 -8.56 15.73 21.65
N ALA A 103 -9.54 15.06 21.05
CA ALA A 103 -9.61 13.60 21.02
C ALA A 103 -8.48 12.97 20.19
N GLU A 104 -7.95 13.68 19.19
CA GLU A 104 -6.81 13.26 18.36
C GLU A 104 -5.59 12.93 19.21
N ARG A 105 -5.40 13.64 20.33
CA ARG A 105 -4.26 13.45 21.24
C ARG A 105 -4.29 12.12 22.01
N LYS A 106 -5.45 11.44 22.03
CA LYS A 106 -5.62 10.16 22.71
C LYS A 106 -5.45 8.96 21.75
N LEU A 107 -5.39 9.21 20.44
CA LEU A 107 -5.22 8.16 19.44
C LEU A 107 -3.84 7.53 19.57
N THR A 108 -3.81 6.21 19.57
CA THR A 108 -2.58 5.42 19.67
C THR A 108 -2.02 5.09 18.28
N PHE A 109 -0.76 4.65 18.23
CA PHE A 109 -0.17 4.12 17.00
C PHE A 109 -1.00 2.94 16.46
N ARG A 110 -1.46 2.05 17.35
CA ARG A 110 -2.29 0.90 16.99
C ARG A 110 -3.64 1.32 16.41
N ASP A 111 -4.29 2.34 16.96
CA ASP A 111 -5.55 2.88 16.42
C ASP A 111 -5.37 3.35 14.98
N CYS A 112 -4.27 4.06 14.69
CA CYS A 112 -3.96 4.51 13.35
C CYS A 112 -3.61 3.35 12.40
N LEU A 113 -2.78 2.40 12.83
CA LEU A 113 -2.43 1.23 12.02
C LEU A 113 -3.66 0.38 11.65
N SER A 114 -4.64 0.29 12.54
CA SER A 114 -5.86 -0.51 12.31
C SER A 114 -7.04 0.29 11.78
N HIS A 115 -6.86 1.57 11.46
CA HIS A 115 -7.93 2.49 11.05
C HIS A 115 -9.10 2.58 12.05
N ARG A 116 -8.84 2.33 13.34
CA ARG A 116 -9.81 2.44 14.43
C ARG A 116 -9.87 3.87 14.99
N THR A 117 -9.91 4.84 14.12
CA THR A 117 -10.00 6.26 14.45
C THR A 117 -11.29 6.85 13.89
N PHE A 118 -11.55 8.11 14.23
CA PHE A 118 -12.72 8.85 13.75
C PHE A 118 -12.41 9.72 12.52
N PHE A 119 -11.22 9.60 11.91
CA PHE A 119 -10.84 10.40 10.75
C PHE A 119 -11.69 10.07 9.52
N PRO A 120 -11.97 11.07 8.65
CA PRO A 120 -12.75 10.85 7.44
C PRO A 120 -12.05 9.90 6.46
N ALA A 121 -12.84 9.14 5.70
CA ALA A 121 -12.32 8.26 4.66
C ALA A 121 -11.55 9.03 3.57
N VAL A 122 -12.04 10.21 3.21
CA VAL A 122 -11.46 11.08 2.18
C VAL A 122 -11.38 12.50 2.71
N GLU A 123 -10.19 13.09 2.63
CA GLU A 123 -9.97 14.50 2.85
C GLU A 123 -9.02 15.02 1.78
N PRO A 124 -9.46 15.95 0.90
CA PRO A 124 -8.62 16.47 -0.17
C PRO A 124 -7.66 17.54 0.37
N VAL A 125 -6.68 17.15 1.16
CA VAL A 125 -5.72 18.05 1.83
C VAL A 125 -4.98 18.93 0.82
N TYR A 126 -4.70 18.41 -0.37
CA TYR A 126 -4.04 19.15 -1.47
C TYR A 126 -4.79 20.40 -1.93
N THR A 127 -6.08 20.54 -1.60
CA THR A 127 -6.86 21.73 -1.96
C THR A 127 -6.63 22.92 -1.01
N TYR A 128 -5.94 22.70 0.12
CA TYR A 128 -5.66 23.73 1.12
C TYR A 128 -4.32 24.45 0.89
N GLY A 129 -3.57 24.11 -0.17
CA GLY A 129 -2.32 24.75 -0.53
C GLY A 129 -1.36 23.81 -1.27
N ASP A 130 -0.16 24.33 -1.55
CA ASP A 130 0.91 23.67 -2.29
C ASP A 130 2.24 23.58 -1.53
N ASP A 131 2.29 24.11 -0.30
CA ASP A 131 3.46 24.02 0.59
C ASP A 131 3.35 22.75 1.44
N PRO A 132 4.26 21.76 1.27
CA PRO A 132 4.22 20.49 2.00
C PRO A 132 4.24 20.67 3.52
N ARG A 133 4.97 21.67 4.04
CA ARG A 133 5.05 21.93 5.48
C ARG A 133 3.73 22.47 6.02
N ARG A 134 3.10 23.37 5.28
CA ARG A 134 1.79 23.91 5.66
C ARG A 134 0.71 22.83 5.64
N LEU A 135 0.70 21.96 4.63
CA LEU A 135 -0.26 20.87 4.55
C LEU A 135 -0.08 19.86 5.69
N ARG A 136 1.17 19.52 6.05
CA ARG A 136 1.47 18.68 7.22
C ARG A 136 1.02 19.37 8.52
N THR A 137 1.29 20.67 8.68
CA THR A 137 0.83 21.44 9.84
C THR A 137 -0.70 21.51 9.89
N PHE A 138 -1.35 21.67 8.75
CA PHE A 138 -2.82 21.63 8.68
C PHE A 138 -3.37 20.31 9.20
N VAL A 139 -2.81 19.17 8.79
CA VAL A 139 -3.24 17.85 9.28
C VAL A 139 -3.04 17.74 10.79
N LEU A 140 -1.95 18.27 11.33
CA LEU A 140 -1.64 18.21 12.77
C LEU A 140 -2.56 19.09 13.62
N GLN A 141 -3.01 20.23 13.08
CA GLN A 141 -3.71 21.24 13.90
C GLN A 141 -5.22 21.29 13.65
N ARG A 142 -5.70 20.68 12.56
CA ARG A 142 -7.12 20.67 12.24
C ARG A 142 -7.92 19.90 13.29
N GLU A 143 -9.05 20.44 13.70
CA GLU A 143 -10.09 19.70 14.40
C GLU A 143 -10.84 18.81 13.40
N TRP A 144 -10.77 17.51 13.63
CA TRP A 144 -11.41 16.54 12.75
C TRP A 144 -12.83 16.24 13.21
N LYS A 145 -13.76 16.23 12.27
CA LYS A 145 -15.14 15.83 12.57
C LYS A 145 -15.14 14.35 12.94
N HIS A 146 -15.71 14.05 14.10
CA HIS A 146 -15.83 12.68 14.56
C HIS A 146 -16.82 11.89 13.71
N GLY A 147 -16.39 10.71 13.27
CA GLY A 147 -17.18 9.72 12.53
C GLY A 147 -16.94 8.31 13.06
N PRO A 148 -17.68 7.32 12.54
CA PRO A 148 -17.35 5.92 12.82
C PRO A 148 -15.98 5.57 12.24
N PRO A 149 -15.28 4.56 12.80
CA PRO A 149 -14.04 4.08 12.23
C PRO A 149 -14.21 3.65 10.78
N VAL A 150 -13.37 4.22 9.90
CA VAL A 150 -13.31 3.89 8.47
C VAL A 150 -11.85 3.87 8.02
N TYR A 151 -11.59 3.25 6.87
CA TYR A 151 -10.28 3.39 6.22
C TYR A 151 -10.01 4.87 5.94
N SER A 152 -8.87 5.40 6.43
CA SER A 152 -8.52 6.81 6.31
C SER A 152 -7.03 7.00 6.09
N ASP A 153 -6.66 7.78 5.07
CA ASP A 153 -5.28 8.12 4.77
C ASP A 153 -4.64 9.01 5.84
N ILE A 154 -5.45 9.80 6.58
CA ILE A 154 -4.97 10.66 7.67
C ILE A 154 -4.22 9.86 8.73
N ASN A 155 -4.68 8.65 9.04
CA ASN A 155 -3.98 7.75 9.96
C ASN A 155 -2.51 7.55 9.56
N PHE A 156 -2.29 7.23 8.31
CA PHE A 156 -0.96 6.92 7.80
C PHE A 156 -0.13 8.16 7.50
N ILE A 157 -0.76 9.30 7.17
CA ILE A 157 -0.08 10.60 7.13
C ILE A 157 0.52 10.91 8.51
N LEU A 158 -0.25 10.75 9.59
CA LEU A 158 0.22 10.97 10.97
C LEU A 158 1.33 9.97 11.35
N LEU A 159 1.20 8.70 10.99
CA LEU A 159 2.25 7.70 11.23
C LEU A 159 3.54 8.04 10.47
N GLY A 160 3.47 8.51 9.23
CA GLY A 160 4.62 8.98 8.48
C GLY A 160 5.31 10.16 9.17
N ILE A 161 4.55 11.17 9.62
CA ILE A 161 5.08 12.29 10.40
C ILE A 161 5.75 11.82 11.70
N ALA A 162 5.14 10.83 12.39
CA ALA A 162 5.72 10.25 13.61
C ALA A 162 7.08 9.59 13.33
N ILE A 163 7.19 8.80 12.24
CA ILE A 163 8.46 8.17 11.84
C ILE A 163 9.53 9.23 11.60
N GLU A 164 9.24 10.25 10.79
CA GLU A 164 10.19 11.33 10.50
C GLU A 164 10.67 12.03 11.75
N ARG A 165 9.80 12.30 12.71
CA ARG A 165 10.17 12.95 13.99
C ARG A 165 10.98 12.06 14.91
N LEU A 166 10.62 10.79 14.98
CA LEU A 166 11.36 9.82 15.79
C LEU A 166 12.76 9.55 15.24
N THR A 167 12.90 9.52 13.91
CA THR A 167 14.16 9.18 13.26
C THR A 167 15.02 10.39 12.91
N GLY A 168 14.42 11.57 12.77
CA GLY A 168 15.06 12.76 12.23
C GLY A 168 15.38 12.67 10.74
N GLN A 169 14.80 11.69 10.01
CA GLN A 169 15.08 11.38 8.62
C GLN A 169 13.78 11.33 7.80
N PRO A 170 13.81 11.65 6.49
CA PRO A 170 12.68 11.42 5.61
C PRO A 170 12.41 9.92 5.45
N LEU A 171 11.19 9.57 5.00
CA LEU A 171 10.82 8.16 4.80
C LEU A 171 11.70 7.45 3.77
N SER A 172 12.18 8.17 2.75
CA SER A 172 13.10 7.65 1.71
C SER A 172 14.46 7.24 2.25
N ALA A 173 14.89 7.75 3.40
CA ALA A 173 16.16 7.35 4.01
C ALA A 173 16.11 5.95 4.66
N TRP A 174 14.92 5.37 4.79
CA TRP A 174 14.78 4.03 5.35
C TRP A 174 15.14 2.96 4.32
N PRO A 175 15.93 1.93 4.67
CA PRO A 175 16.30 0.87 3.75
C PRO A 175 15.08 -0.01 3.43
N LEU A 176 14.55 0.15 2.22
CA LEU A 176 13.36 -0.60 1.74
C LEU A 176 13.74 -1.87 0.98
N GLY A 177 15.01 -2.04 0.60
CA GLY A 177 15.48 -3.10 -0.29
C GLY A 177 15.46 -2.70 -1.76
N ASP A 178 16.09 -3.53 -2.59
CA ASP A 178 16.17 -3.30 -4.04
C ASP A 178 14.77 -3.37 -4.67
N GLY A 179 14.54 -2.56 -5.69
CA GLY A 179 13.27 -2.54 -6.41
C GLY A 179 12.11 -1.85 -5.66
N LEU A 180 12.39 -1.16 -4.55
CA LEU A 180 11.45 -0.33 -3.80
C LEU A 180 12.06 1.06 -3.56
N SER A 181 11.32 2.15 -3.81
CA SER A 181 11.83 3.52 -3.64
C SER A 181 10.71 4.52 -3.43
N TYR A 182 10.92 5.45 -2.51
CA TYR A 182 10.20 6.72 -2.51
C TYR A 182 10.79 7.67 -3.57
N GLY A 183 9.96 8.57 -4.11
CA GLY A 183 10.35 9.52 -5.14
C GLY A 183 10.43 8.91 -6.54
N PRO A 184 10.94 9.66 -7.53
CA PRO A 184 11.04 9.18 -8.90
C PRO A 184 11.85 7.87 -8.96
N PRO A 185 11.29 6.80 -9.56
CA PRO A 185 11.99 5.53 -9.62
C PRO A 185 13.23 5.60 -10.52
N PRO A 186 14.28 4.80 -10.25
CA PRO A 186 15.54 4.83 -11.01
C PRO A 186 15.44 4.13 -12.38
N GLY A 187 14.30 3.54 -12.71
CA GLY A 187 14.05 2.81 -13.95
C GLY A 187 12.76 3.24 -14.66
N PRO A 188 12.37 2.52 -15.73
CA PRO A 188 11.14 2.83 -16.47
C PRO A 188 9.93 2.71 -15.56
N ALA A 189 9.03 3.68 -15.61
CA ALA A 189 7.84 3.71 -14.79
C ALA A 189 6.59 3.45 -15.61
N VAL A 190 5.59 2.82 -14.98
CA VAL A 190 4.26 2.65 -15.55
C VAL A 190 3.48 3.97 -15.44
N ALA A 191 2.78 4.36 -16.50
CA ALA A 191 1.90 5.51 -16.47
C ALA A 191 0.64 5.22 -15.63
N THR A 192 0.26 6.16 -14.77
CA THR A 192 -0.95 6.06 -13.96
C THR A 192 -2.12 6.81 -14.61
N GLU A 193 -2.19 8.11 -14.54
CA GLU A 193 -3.36 8.85 -15.02
C GLU A 193 -2.97 10.05 -15.88
N ARG A 194 -3.79 10.38 -16.90
CA ARG A 194 -3.80 11.71 -17.46
C ARG A 194 -4.52 12.62 -16.46
N CYS A 195 -3.77 13.18 -15.53
CA CYS A 195 -4.32 13.94 -14.41
C CYS A 195 -4.87 15.30 -14.90
N PRO A 196 -6.18 15.58 -14.76
CA PRO A 196 -6.75 16.86 -15.16
C PRO A 196 -6.28 18.01 -14.27
N TRP A 197 -5.98 17.76 -13.00
CA TRP A 197 -5.47 18.76 -12.06
C TRP A 197 -4.03 19.17 -12.39
N ARG A 198 -3.15 18.21 -12.68
CA ARG A 198 -1.74 18.45 -13.04
C ARG A 198 -1.52 18.64 -14.54
N GLN A 199 -2.56 18.47 -15.37
CA GLN A 199 -2.61 18.67 -16.84
C GLN A 199 -1.52 17.90 -17.61
N ARG A 200 -1.16 16.71 -17.12
CA ARG A 200 -0.20 15.79 -17.77
C ARG A 200 -0.48 14.33 -17.46
N VAL A 201 0.15 13.44 -18.20
CA VAL A 201 0.20 12.02 -17.86
C VAL A 201 1.21 11.83 -16.73
N LEU A 202 0.77 11.21 -15.63
CA LEU A 202 1.62 10.91 -14.49
C LEU A 202 2.39 9.62 -14.78
N LYS A 203 3.73 9.70 -14.78
CA LYS A 203 4.63 8.59 -15.01
C LYS A 203 5.91 8.79 -14.21
N GLY A 204 6.20 7.90 -13.24
CA GLY A 204 7.31 8.06 -12.31
C GLY A 204 7.13 9.19 -11.30
N GLU A 205 5.92 9.71 -11.17
CA GLU A 205 5.50 10.65 -10.13
C GLU A 205 4.26 10.13 -9.39
N VAL A 206 4.15 10.46 -8.13
CA VAL A 206 3.12 9.93 -7.23
C VAL A 206 1.72 10.31 -7.72
N HIS A 207 0.85 9.31 -7.87
CA HIS A 207 -0.52 9.50 -8.33
C HIS A 207 -1.39 10.20 -7.28
N ASP A 208 -1.29 9.79 -6.02
CA ASP A 208 -2.08 10.36 -4.92
C ASP A 208 -1.84 11.86 -4.79
N GLU A 209 -2.92 12.64 -4.81
CA GLU A 209 -2.87 14.11 -4.80
C GLU A 209 -2.34 14.64 -3.47
N ASN A 210 -2.78 14.06 -2.33
CA ASN A 210 -2.32 14.48 -1.02
C ASN A 210 -0.83 14.17 -0.84
N ALA A 211 -0.41 12.97 -1.21
CA ALA A 211 1.00 12.57 -1.13
C ALA A 211 1.86 13.49 -2.02
N SER A 212 1.44 13.73 -3.26
CA SER A 212 2.15 14.61 -4.19
C SER A 212 2.29 16.04 -3.65
N ALA A 213 1.20 16.65 -3.16
CA ALA A 213 1.22 17.99 -2.59
C ALA A 213 2.05 18.09 -1.29
N MET A 214 2.16 16.98 -0.55
CA MET A 214 2.96 16.87 0.67
C MET A 214 4.44 16.52 0.43
N GLY A 215 4.90 16.53 -0.82
CA GLY A 215 6.32 16.31 -1.17
C GLY A 215 6.64 14.92 -1.72
N GLY A 216 5.62 14.07 -1.99
CA GLY A 216 5.79 12.77 -2.63
C GLY A 216 6.10 11.62 -1.68
N GLU A 217 6.63 11.90 -0.50
CA GLU A 217 7.01 10.92 0.53
C GLU A 217 6.07 11.05 1.73
N THR A 218 5.05 10.21 1.78
CA THR A 218 4.10 10.23 2.88
C THR A 218 3.82 8.81 3.39
N GLY A 219 3.35 8.70 4.63
CA GLY A 219 3.08 7.40 5.22
C GLY A 219 1.96 6.61 4.53
N HIS A 220 1.08 7.27 3.78
CA HIS A 220 -0.08 6.62 3.16
C HIS A 220 0.13 6.23 1.69
N ALA A 221 1.06 6.87 0.97
CA ALA A 221 1.36 6.66 -0.44
C ALA A 221 2.73 7.25 -0.82
N GLY A 222 3.19 7.02 -2.06
CA GLY A 222 4.41 7.59 -2.61
C GLY A 222 5.53 6.58 -2.86
N LEU A 223 5.32 5.32 -2.46
CA LEU A 223 6.27 4.24 -2.75
C LEU A 223 6.06 3.73 -4.18
N PHE A 224 7.15 3.59 -4.91
CA PHE A 224 7.23 2.87 -6.17
C PHE A 224 7.87 1.51 -5.96
N GLY A 225 7.49 0.53 -6.80
CA GLY A 225 8.09 -0.80 -6.73
C GLY A 225 8.03 -1.55 -8.05
N THR A 226 9.07 -2.38 -8.28
CA THR A 226 9.06 -3.44 -9.29
C THR A 226 8.39 -4.68 -8.73
N VAL A 227 7.98 -5.59 -9.60
CA VAL A 227 7.45 -6.89 -9.15
C VAL A 227 8.48 -7.65 -8.31
N ALA A 228 9.76 -7.58 -8.66
CA ALA A 228 10.84 -8.22 -7.92
C ALA A 228 10.95 -7.64 -6.49
N GLY A 229 11.00 -6.31 -6.34
CA GLY A 229 11.09 -5.68 -5.03
C GLY A 229 9.88 -5.97 -4.13
N VAL A 230 8.66 -6.00 -4.69
CA VAL A 230 7.47 -6.38 -3.93
C VAL A 230 7.53 -7.85 -3.49
N LEU A 231 8.03 -8.75 -4.35
CA LEU A 231 8.21 -10.16 -3.98
C LEU A 231 9.32 -10.39 -2.96
N ASP A 232 10.41 -9.60 -2.99
CA ASP A 232 11.47 -9.67 -1.98
C ASP A 232 10.92 -9.27 -0.60
N PHE A 233 10.16 -8.19 -0.55
CA PHE A 233 9.45 -7.81 0.68
C PHE A 233 8.47 -8.90 1.15
N ALA A 234 7.66 -9.44 0.24
CA ALA A 234 6.69 -10.48 0.56
C ALA A 234 7.35 -11.77 1.08
N ALA A 235 8.48 -12.18 0.49
CA ALA A 235 9.28 -13.32 0.96
C ALA A 235 9.76 -13.10 2.39
N GLY A 236 10.30 -11.91 2.69
CA GLY A 236 10.74 -11.56 4.05
C GLY A 236 9.61 -11.56 5.09
N VAL A 237 8.39 -11.20 4.69
CA VAL A 237 7.20 -11.31 5.55
C VAL A 237 6.82 -12.79 5.75
N LEU A 238 6.88 -13.60 4.68
CA LEU A 238 6.45 -15.00 4.67
C LEU A 238 7.38 -15.89 5.48
N ASP A 239 8.70 -15.70 5.35
CA ASP A 239 9.72 -16.50 6.05
C ASP A 239 10.13 -15.89 7.41
N GLY A 240 9.66 -14.67 7.71
CA GLY A 240 9.96 -13.96 8.94
C GLY A 240 11.39 -13.42 9.03
N SER A 241 12.19 -13.45 7.95
CA SER A 241 13.61 -13.06 7.98
C SER A 241 13.84 -11.56 8.28
N GLY A 242 12.82 -10.74 8.07
CA GLY A 242 12.88 -9.28 8.32
C GLY A 242 12.05 -8.81 9.52
N ALA A 243 11.45 -9.73 10.30
CA ALA A 243 10.49 -9.41 11.35
C ALA A 243 10.65 -10.29 12.59
N THR A 244 10.42 -9.73 13.77
CA THR A 244 10.31 -10.51 15.00
C THR A 244 8.94 -11.19 15.10
N GLU A 245 8.81 -12.16 15.99
CA GLU A 245 7.53 -12.82 16.27
C GLU A 245 6.45 -11.80 16.69
N ALA A 246 6.83 -10.79 17.46
CA ALA A 246 5.92 -9.70 17.86
C ALA A 246 5.42 -8.90 16.65
N MET A 247 6.29 -8.58 15.70
CA MET A 247 5.91 -7.91 14.45
C MET A 247 4.98 -8.77 13.61
N LEU A 248 5.30 -10.06 13.44
CA LEU A 248 4.47 -11.02 12.70
C LEU A 248 3.09 -11.20 13.36
N SER A 249 3.05 -11.29 14.69
CA SER A 249 1.79 -11.34 15.44
C SER A 249 0.96 -10.09 15.22
N ALA A 250 1.57 -8.89 15.24
CA ALA A 250 0.86 -7.63 15.06
C ALA A 250 0.20 -7.49 13.67
N ILE A 251 0.83 -8.01 12.60
CA ILE A 251 0.27 -7.96 11.25
C ILE A 251 -0.73 -9.09 10.97
N ARG A 252 -0.76 -10.16 11.75
CA ARG A 252 -1.65 -11.33 11.56
C ARG A 252 -2.87 -11.29 12.46
N THR A 253 -2.77 -10.66 13.64
CA THR A 253 -3.84 -10.63 14.63
C THR A 253 -4.77 -9.45 14.38
N PRO A 254 -6.06 -9.66 14.12
CA PRO A 254 -7.03 -8.57 14.01
C PRO A 254 -7.14 -7.79 15.31
N PHE A 255 -7.11 -6.48 15.21
CA PHE A 255 -7.32 -5.56 16.31
C PHE A 255 -8.69 -4.87 16.25
N TYR A 256 -9.19 -4.62 15.04
CA TYR A 256 -10.51 -4.06 14.80
C TYR A 256 -11.13 -4.70 13.56
N GLU A 257 -12.24 -5.43 13.74
CA GLU A 257 -12.89 -6.23 12.69
C GLU A 257 -11.88 -7.18 12.00
N HIS A 258 -11.66 -7.01 10.69
CA HIS A 258 -10.67 -7.76 9.91
C HIS A 258 -9.33 -7.03 9.78
N ARG A 259 -9.17 -5.85 10.42
CA ARG A 259 -7.96 -5.02 10.33
C ARG A 259 -6.96 -5.40 11.41
N THR A 260 -5.74 -5.63 10.98
CA THR A 260 -4.57 -5.85 11.81
C THR A 260 -3.72 -4.57 11.87
N CYS A 261 -2.48 -4.62 12.30
CA CYS A 261 -1.57 -3.50 12.12
C CYS A 261 -1.19 -3.33 10.65
N GLY A 262 -1.84 -2.38 9.98
CA GLY A 262 -1.60 -1.99 8.59
C GLY A 262 -2.29 -2.86 7.54
N TRP A 263 -2.61 -4.10 7.82
CA TRP A 263 -3.14 -5.05 6.85
C TRP A 263 -4.63 -5.35 7.07
N GLU A 264 -5.23 -5.94 6.05
CA GLU A 264 -6.52 -6.60 6.16
C GLU A 264 -6.30 -8.12 6.20
N ARG A 265 -6.91 -8.81 7.16
CA ARG A 265 -7.04 -10.26 7.17
C ARG A 265 -8.26 -10.68 6.37
N ARG A 266 -8.24 -11.87 5.76
CA ARG A 266 -9.34 -12.40 4.94
C ARG A 266 -10.70 -12.28 5.63
N PHE A 267 -11.67 -11.81 4.88
CA PHE A 267 -13.10 -11.75 5.24
C PHE A 267 -13.97 -12.03 3.98
N ALA A 268 -15.28 -12.15 4.14
CA ALA A 268 -16.17 -12.41 3.03
C ALA A 268 -16.17 -11.23 2.03
N GLY A 269 -15.85 -11.48 0.76
CA GLY A 269 -15.82 -10.46 -0.30
C GLY A 269 -14.57 -9.58 -0.35
N TRP A 270 -13.50 -9.96 0.37
CA TRP A 270 -12.26 -9.19 0.32
C TRP A 270 -11.48 -9.38 -0.99
N SER A 271 -10.43 -8.56 -1.16
CA SER A 271 -9.68 -8.44 -2.41
C SER A 271 -8.78 -9.63 -2.78
N GLY A 272 -8.44 -10.50 -1.83
CA GLY A 272 -7.53 -11.64 -2.05
C GLY A 272 -8.20 -12.92 -2.54
N GLY A 273 -9.54 -12.90 -2.76
CA GLY A 273 -10.30 -14.11 -3.13
C GLY A 273 -10.75 -14.93 -1.93
N GLN A 274 -11.47 -16.01 -2.18
CA GLN A 274 -12.05 -16.86 -1.14
C GLN A 274 -11.32 -18.20 -0.98
N ALA A 275 -10.45 -18.57 -1.94
CA ALA A 275 -9.70 -19.82 -1.91
C ALA A 275 -8.49 -19.80 -0.96
N CYS A 276 -7.98 -18.61 -0.61
CA CYS A 276 -6.85 -18.46 0.31
C CYS A 276 -7.21 -18.84 1.76
N SER A 277 -6.20 -19.06 2.60
CA SER A 277 -6.35 -19.46 4.00
C SER A 277 -7.01 -18.36 4.85
N PRO A 278 -7.69 -18.69 5.96
CA PRO A 278 -8.35 -17.71 6.83
C PRO A 278 -7.41 -16.66 7.43
N GLU A 279 -6.14 -17.00 7.60
CA GLU A 279 -5.12 -16.09 8.16
C GLU A 279 -4.36 -15.28 7.11
N THR A 280 -4.73 -15.41 5.83
CA THR A 280 -4.14 -14.61 4.76
C THR A 280 -4.36 -13.14 5.03
N ILE A 281 -3.30 -12.36 4.91
CA ILE A 281 -3.34 -10.90 5.00
C ILE A 281 -3.12 -10.29 3.62
N GLY A 282 -3.60 -9.06 3.41
CA GLY A 282 -3.39 -8.35 2.15
C GLY A 282 -3.66 -6.86 2.26
N HIS A 283 -3.23 -6.15 1.24
CA HIS A 283 -3.55 -4.74 1.05
C HIS A 283 -3.59 -4.38 -0.43
N THR A 284 -4.40 -3.40 -0.78
CA THR A 284 -4.56 -2.95 -2.17
C THR A 284 -4.17 -1.49 -2.35
N GLY A 285 -3.76 -1.12 -3.58
CA GLY A 285 -3.46 0.24 -3.98
C GLY A 285 -4.47 0.79 -4.99
N PHE A 286 -4.76 2.08 -4.89
CA PHE A 286 -5.74 2.74 -5.76
C PHE A 286 -5.38 2.63 -7.25
N THR A 287 -4.11 2.67 -7.59
CA THR A 287 -3.57 2.56 -8.96
C THR A 287 -3.82 1.22 -9.62
N GLY A 288 -4.22 0.20 -8.85
CA GLY A 288 -4.52 -1.15 -9.34
C GLY A 288 -3.54 -2.20 -8.84
N THR A 289 -2.74 -1.88 -7.85
CA THR A 289 -1.78 -2.77 -7.20
C THR A 289 -2.40 -3.53 -6.04
N GLY A 290 -1.75 -4.61 -5.61
CA GLY A 290 -2.15 -5.39 -4.45
C GLY A 290 -1.10 -6.41 -4.06
N LEU A 291 -1.05 -6.75 -2.78
CA LEU A 291 -0.13 -7.71 -2.18
C LEU A 291 -0.88 -8.55 -1.15
N TRP A 292 -0.69 -9.87 -1.18
CA TRP A 292 -1.32 -10.82 -0.27
C TRP A 292 -0.31 -11.88 0.18
N VAL A 293 -0.42 -12.33 1.42
CA VAL A 293 0.45 -13.31 2.06
C VAL A 293 -0.39 -14.38 2.75
N ASP A 294 -0.33 -15.60 2.25
CA ASP A 294 -0.97 -16.80 2.81
C ASP A 294 0.06 -17.60 3.60
N PHE A 295 0.10 -17.38 4.89
CA PHE A 295 1.07 -18.02 5.78
C PHE A 295 0.90 -19.53 5.91
N GLU A 296 -0.34 -20.02 5.84
CA GLU A 296 -0.63 -21.44 5.98
C GLU A 296 -0.13 -22.24 4.76
N ARG A 297 -0.24 -21.67 3.56
CA ARG A 297 0.29 -22.26 2.32
C ARG A 297 1.77 -21.96 2.09
N GLY A 298 2.34 -21.03 2.84
CA GLY A 298 3.69 -20.55 2.55
C GLY A 298 3.77 -19.90 1.16
N LEU A 299 2.79 -19.06 0.81
CA LEU A 299 2.67 -18.43 -0.50
C LEU A 299 2.35 -16.94 -0.34
N ALA A 300 3.04 -16.10 -1.12
CA ALA A 300 2.61 -14.72 -1.30
C ALA A 300 2.49 -14.39 -2.78
N TRP A 301 1.60 -13.42 -3.11
CA TRP A 301 1.44 -12.95 -4.48
C TRP A 301 1.15 -11.46 -4.55
N THR A 302 1.53 -10.87 -5.67
CA THR A 302 1.26 -9.46 -5.99
C THR A 302 0.68 -9.35 -7.39
N LEU A 303 -0.38 -8.56 -7.53
CA LEU A 303 -0.94 -8.13 -8.82
C LEU A 303 -0.68 -6.63 -8.96
N LEU A 304 0.08 -6.25 -9.97
CA LEU A 304 0.41 -4.87 -10.28
C LEU A 304 -0.22 -4.49 -11.62
N THR A 305 -1.13 -3.51 -11.62
CA THR A 305 -1.79 -3.01 -12.84
C THR A 305 -1.74 -1.50 -12.89
N ASN A 306 -1.98 -0.93 -14.05
CA ASN A 306 -2.20 0.51 -14.23
C ASN A 306 -3.66 0.83 -14.57
N ARG A 307 -4.58 0.26 -13.82
CA ARG A 307 -6.03 0.38 -14.05
C ARG A 307 -6.55 1.82 -14.16
N VAL A 308 -5.85 2.78 -13.60
CA VAL A 308 -6.21 4.21 -13.64
C VAL A 308 -5.71 4.91 -14.92
N HIS A 309 -4.94 4.22 -15.76
CA HIS A 309 -4.45 4.77 -17.01
C HIS A 309 -5.42 4.48 -18.17
N PRO A 310 -5.77 5.45 -19.01
CA PRO A 310 -5.40 6.87 -18.89
C PRO A 310 -6.31 7.67 -17.97
N THR A 311 -7.37 7.08 -17.38
CA THR A 311 -8.31 7.78 -16.48
C THR A 311 -8.86 6.86 -15.40
N ARG A 312 -8.99 7.39 -14.17
CA ARG A 312 -9.62 6.70 -13.04
C ARG A 312 -11.13 6.55 -13.16
N HIS A 313 -11.75 7.31 -14.07
CA HIS A 313 -13.22 7.37 -14.23
C HIS A 313 -13.79 6.22 -15.09
N PHE A 314 -12.93 5.37 -15.61
CA PHE A 314 -13.34 4.15 -16.31
C PHE A 314 -13.47 3.00 -15.30
N ASP A 315 -14.58 2.24 -15.37
CA ASP A 315 -14.72 1.03 -14.56
C ASP A 315 -13.87 -0.12 -15.14
N SER A 316 -12.69 -0.24 -14.59
CA SER A 316 -11.74 -1.31 -14.93
C SER A 316 -12.15 -2.69 -14.41
N GLY A 317 -13.14 -2.78 -13.52
CA GLY A 317 -13.52 -4.03 -12.83
C GLY A 317 -12.47 -4.56 -11.85
N ILE A 318 -11.54 -3.72 -11.36
CA ILE A 318 -10.44 -4.14 -10.49
C ILE A 318 -10.91 -4.84 -9.20
N PHE A 319 -12.09 -4.48 -8.68
CA PHE A 319 -12.66 -5.09 -7.48
C PHE A 319 -13.12 -6.54 -7.70
N VAL A 320 -13.34 -6.95 -8.96
CA VAL A 320 -13.63 -8.33 -9.37
C VAL A 320 -12.34 -9.03 -9.79
N LEU A 321 -11.46 -8.34 -10.53
CA LEU A 321 -10.21 -8.92 -11.03
C LEU A 321 -9.31 -9.42 -9.90
N ARG A 322 -9.16 -8.65 -8.82
CA ARG A 322 -8.28 -9.02 -7.70
C ARG A 322 -8.68 -10.35 -7.04
N PRO A 323 -9.92 -10.54 -6.56
CA PRO A 323 -10.33 -11.83 -5.99
C PRO A 323 -10.29 -12.98 -6.99
N GLU A 324 -10.67 -12.78 -8.25
CA GLU A 324 -10.54 -13.81 -9.31
C GLU A 324 -9.08 -14.23 -9.50
N THR A 325 -8.15 -13.26 -9.48
CA THR A 325 -6.72 -13.56 -9.60
C THR A 325 -6.21 -14.31 -8.37
N GLY A 326 -6.62 -13.89 -7.15
CA GLY A 326 -6.25 -14.60 -5.92
C GLY A 326 -6.72 -16.04 -5.93
N ASP A 327 -7.97 -16.30 -6.29
CA ASP A 327 -8.51 -17.67 -6.40
C ASP A 327 -7.79 -18.49 -7.47
N ALA A 328 -7.43 -17.89 -8.60
CA ALA A 328 -6.65 -18.56 -9.65
C ALA A 328 -5.21 -18.87 -9.21
N VAL A 329 -4.57 -17.98 -8.46
CA VAL A 329 -3.24 -18.18 -7.85
C VAL A 329 -3.26 -19.39 -6.91
N ILE A 330 -4.23 -19.43 -5.99
CA ILE A 330 -4.38 -20.54 -5.05
C ILE A 330 -4.65 -21.85 -5.78
N ALA A 331 -5.56 -21.87 -6.76
CA ALA A 331 -5.87 -23.05 -7.55
C ALA A 331 -4.66 -23.59 -8.35
N ALA A 332 -3.81 -22.68 -8.88
CA ALA A 332 -2.59 -23.07 -9.59
C ALA A 332 -1.51 -23.59 -8.65
N PHE A 333 -1.42 -23.03 -7.44
CA PHE A 333 -0.47 -23.46 -6.43
C PHE A 333 -0.83 -24.82 -5.82
N ASP A 334 -2.10 -25.03 -5.45
CA ASP A 334 -2.59 -26.27 -4.84
C ASP A 334 -2.58 -27.47 -5.83
N ALA A 335 -2.50 -27.19 -7.16
CA ALA A 335 -2.43 -28.22 -8.20
C ALA A 335 -0.99 -28.64 -8.58
N ALA A 336 0.05 -28.07 -7.97
CA ALA A 336 1.46 -28.28 -8.39
C ALA A 336 2.20 -29.28 -7.53
#